data_f6fb8f8a0255fe630cc0b512ec487f3a
#
_entry.id   f6fb8f8a0255fe630cc0b512ec487f3a
#
_cell.length_a   1.000
_cell.length_b   1.000
_cell.length_c   1.000
_cell.angle_alpha   90.00
_cell.angle_beta   90.00
_cell.angle_gamma   90.00
#
_symmetry.space_group_name_H-M   'P 1'
#
loop_
_entity.id
_entity.type
_entity.pdbx_description
1 polymer ?
#
loop_
_entity_poly.entity_id
_entity_poly.type
_entity_poly.pdbx_seq_one_letter_code
_entity_poly.pdbx_strand_id
1 'polypeptide(L)'
;MNSMKKIYAILLLTASLFTTSCSDWLDVAPSNQVNGDKLFEVGDGYRNALNGVYLNLGTSSMYGQSISWGFMDVIAQYYQSGTSYMKSTSSYYKAANYKFDDSDVKSIISSIWSVGYNNIANCNNLIANVSDADASVFAEGELEKNMIWGEALGLRALIHFDMLRMFAPSMLKDDGKAYIPYVDVYPTIVPSYESNKEILNKVIRDLKAAKDLLAKCDITDEHKHWMSTDNRMLASNSSNNGELAKDVFFAYRGYRMNYYAVTAMLARVYCWAEEYGEAYKEAKEVVDANYPTGSTSTASCFGFSSSLTTNRKDYNSIIMTFFKSTLYEDY
;
A
#
# COMPACT_ATOMS: atom_id res chain seq x y z
N MET A 1 18.04 -65.17 37.41
CA MET A 1 18.63 -64.28 36.36
C MET A 1 17.74 -64.12 35.12
N ASN A 2 16.93 -65.14 34.74
CA ASN A 2 16.05 -65.03 33.54
C ASN A 2 14.74 -64.19 33.76
N SER A 3 14.21 -64.10 34.98
CA SER A 3 12.96 -63.39 35.27
C SER A 3 13.16 -61.85 35.19
N MET A 4 14.25 -61.35 35.74
CA MET A 4 14.56 -59.91 35.71
C MET A 4 14.80 -59.39 34.28
N LYS A 5 15.46 -60.17 33.46
CA LYS A 5 15.69 -59.82 32.03
C LYS A 5 14.37 -59.70 31.24
N LYS A 6 13.37 -60.52 31.55
CA LYS A 6 12.04 -60.43 30.95
C LYS A 6 11.27 -59.20 31.38
N ILE A 7 11.41 -58.78 32.66
CA ILE A 7 10.80 -57.57 33.19
C ILE A 7 11.40 -56.33 32.54
N TYR A 8 12.73 -56.26 32.39
CA TYR A 8 13.38 -55.13 31.69
C TYR A 8 13.02 -55.10 30.21
N ALA A 9 12.85 -56.20 29.53
CA ALA A 9 12.41 -56.26 28.14
C ALA A 9 10.98 -55.78 27.97
N ILE A 10 10.07 -56.10 28.90
CA ILE A 10 8.69 -55.61 28.90
C ILE A 10 8.63 -54.11 29.18
N LEU A 11 9.41 -53.61 30.15
CA LEU A 11 9.51 -52.19 30.48
C LEU A 11 10.09 -51.36 29.32
N LEU A 12 11.07 -51.86 28.58
CA LEU A 12 11.62 -51.23 27.40
C LEU A 12 10.59 -51.21 26.23
N LEU A 13 9.80 -52.27 26.07
CA LEU A 13 8.78 -52.37 25.05
C LEU A 13 7.60 -51.43 25.32
N THR A 14 7.22 -51.25 26.59
CA THR A 14 6.17 -50.29 26.97
C THR A 14 6.66 -48.84 26.88
N ALA A 15 7.91 -48.54 27.16
CA ALA A 15 8.48 -47.20 27.02
C ALA A 15 8.55 -46.74 25.53
N SER A 16 8.75 -47.67 24.59
CA SER A 16 8.76 -47.35 23.15
C SER A 16 7.38 -47.11 22.52
N LEU A 17 6.29 -47.48 23.20
CA LEU A 17 4.91 -47.24 22.76
C LEU A 17 4.39 -45.83 23.09
N PHE A 18 5.07 -45.06 23.94
CA PHE A 18 4.69 -43.70 24.32
C PHE A 18 5.38 -42.61 23.53
N THR A 19 6.20 -42.92 22.51
CA THR A 19 6.92 -41.95 21.71
C THR A 19 6.24 -41.59 20.41
N THR A 20 5.02 -42.09 20.11
CA THR A 20 4.20 -41.55 19.06
C THR A 20 3.46 -40.31 19.57
N SER A 21 4.21 -39.23 19.78
CA SER A 21 3.62 -37.91 19.98
C SER A 21 2.94 -37.51 18.67
N CYS A 22 1.62 -37.44 18.67
CA CYS A 22 0.87 -36.80 17.59
C CYS A 22 1.24 -35.32 17.61
N SER A 23 2.17 -34.92 16.74
CA SER A 23 2.52 -33.51 16.49
C SER A 23 1.32 -32.71 15.98
N ASP A 24 0.39 -33.36 15.30
CA ASP A 24 -0.79 -32.72 14.69
C ASP A 24 -1.84 -32.21 15.71
N TRP A 25 -1.81 -32.68 16.97
CA TRP A 25 -2.75 -32.21 17.99
C TRP A 25 -2.35 -30.86 18.61
N LEU A 26 -1.11 -30.46 18.48
CA LEU A 26 -0.59 -29.18 18.99
C LEU A 26 -0.63 -28.06 17.92
N ASP A 27 -0.94 -28.44 16.67
CA ASP A 27 -1.03 -27.51 15.55
C ASP A 27 -2.49 -27.00 15.36
N VAL A 28 -3.14 -26.66 16.47
CA VAL A 28 -4.44 -25.96 16.43
C VAL A 28 -4.19 -24.50 16.18
N ALA A 29 -4.04 -24.10 14.93
CA ALA A 29 -4.19 -22.71 14.56
C ALA A 29 -5.62 -22.26 14.98
N PRO A 30 -5.75 -21.13 15.71
CA PRO A 30 -7.06 -20.56 16.01
C PRO A 30 -7.87 -20.46 14.74
N SER A 31 -9.15 -20.84 14.77
CA SER A 31 -10.03 -20.93 13.58
C SER A 31 -10.20 -19.60 12.82
N ASN A 32 -9.70 -18.50 13.33
CA ASN A 32 -9.68 -17.15 12.79
C ASN A 32 -8.28 -16.65 12.40
N GLN A 33 -7.23 -17.48 12.49
CA GLN A 33 -5.91 -17.15 11.93
C GLN A 33 -5.65 -18.07 10.73
N VAL A 34 -5.58 -17.48 9.56
CA VAL A 34 -5.09 -18.18 8.36
C VAL A 34 -3.60 -18.45 8.60
N ASN A 35 -3.21 -19.74 8.57
CA ASN A 35 -1.80 -20.09 8.61
C ASN A 35 -1.09 -19.42 7.43
N GLY A 36 -0.04 -18.65 7.71
CA GLY A 36 0.67 -17.85 6.69
C GLY A 36 1.07 -18.67 5.45
N ASP A 37 1.41 -19.95 5.64
CA ASP A 37 1.80 -20.87 4.56
C ASP A 37 0.60 -21.22 3.64
N LYS A 38 -0.63 -21.22 4.17
CA LYS A 38 -1.85 -21.52 3.41
C LYS A 38 -2.45 -20.30 2.72
N LEU A 39 -2.07 -19.09 3.13
CA LEU A 39 -2.64 -17.86 2.59
C LEU A 39 -2.40 -17.76 1.08
N PHE A 40 -1.21 -18.15 0.62
CA PHE A 40 -0.76 -17.99 -0.76
C PHE A 40 -0.89 -19.27 -1.62
N GLU A 41 -1.69 -20.26 -1.17
CA GLU A 41 -2.00 -21.44 -1.98
C GLU A 41 -3.00 -21.16 -3.11
N VAL A 42 -3.83 -20.12 -2.96
CA VAL A 42 -4.90 -19.76 -3.91
C VAL A 42 -4.95 -18.26 -4.16
N GLY A 43 -5.43 -17.85 -5.33
CA GLY A 43 -5.48 -16.44 -5.76
C GLY A 43 -6.21 -15.51 -4.79
N ASP A 44 -7.29 -15.97 -4.16
CA ASP A 44 -8.03 -15.20 -3.15
C ASP A 44 -7.16 -14.81 -1.94
N GLY A 45 -6.19 -15.62 -1.58
CA GLY A 45 -5.25 -15.30 -0.51
C GLY A 45 -4.36 -14.10 -0.84
N TYR A 46 -3.89 -14.00 -2.08
CA TYR A 46 -3.13 -12.84 -2.57
C TYR A 46 -4.00 -11.58 -2.60
N ARG A 47 -5.26 -11.69 -3.08
CA ARG A 47 -6.24 -10.59 -3.04
C ARG A 47 -6.48 -10.10 -1.61
N ASN A 48 -6.67 -11.02 -0.67
CA ASN A 48 -6.91 -10.72 0.74
C ASN A 48 -5.70 -10.04 1.38
N ALA A 49 -4.48 -10.51 1.10
CA ALA A 49 -3.24 -9.89 1.58
C ALA A 49 -3.13 -8.44 1.08
N LEU A 50 -3.34 -8.21 -0.21
CA LEU A 50 -3.31 -6.88 -0.81
C LEU A 50 -4.40 -5.97 -0.24
N ASN A 51 -5.64 -6.45 -0.12
CA ASN A 51 -6.74 -5.71 0.48
C ASN A 51 -6.46 -5.35 1.95
N GLY A 52 -5.80 -6.25 2.70
CA GLY A 52 -5.34 -5.98 4.07
C GLY A 52 -4.38 -4.80 4.16
N VAL A 53 -3.46 -4.66 3.19
CA VAL A 53 -2.58 -3.47 3.08
C VAL A 53 -3.40 -2.20 2.86
N TYR A 54 -4.35 -2.19 1.90
CA TYR A 54 -5.21 -1.02 1.66
C TYR A 54 -6.04 -0.64 2.88
N LEU A 55 -6.64 -1.61 3.57
CA LEU A 55 -7.42 -1.36 4.78
C LEU A 55 -6.57 -0.72 5.87
N ASN A 56 -5.36 -1.23 6.10
CA ASN A 56 -4.43 -0.66 7.07
C ASN A 56 -3.99 0.76 6.69
N LEU A 57 -3.73 1.02 5.41
CA LEU A 57 -3.37 2.36 4.92
C LEU A 57 -4.54 3.36 5.04
N GLY A 58 -5.79 2.89 4.98
CA GLY A 58 -6.99 3.70 5.21
C GLY A 58 -7.27 4.03 6.68
N THR A 59 -6.49 3.52 7.65
CA THR A 59 -6.69 3.80 9.08
C THR A 59 -6.34 5.23 9.47
N SER A 60 -6.82 5.67 10.65
CA SER A 60 -6.53 7.01 11.19
C SER A 60 -5.04 7.23 11.47
N SER A 61 -4.27 6.18 11.69
CA SER A 61 -2.81 6.27 11.87
C SER A 61 -2.04 6.54 10.58
N MET A 62 -2.68 6.34 9.41
CA MET A 62 -2.07 6.52 8.09
C MET A 62 -2.88 7.55 7.26
N TYR A 63 -3.17 7.22 5.98
CA TYR A 63 -3.85 8.14 5.04
C TYR A 63 -5.30 8.46 5.43
N GLY A 64 -5.93 7.66 6.29
CA GLY A 64 -7.27 7.95 6.79
C GLY A 64 -7.33 9.19 7.69
N GLN A 65 -6.21 9.67 8.25
CA GLN A 65 -6.14 10.90 9.03
C GLN A 65 -4.72 11.43 9.19
N SER A 66 -3.81 10.71 9.90
CA SER A 66 -2.57 11.29 10.43
C SER A 66 -1.64 11.84 9.35
N ILE A 67 -1.42 11.11 8.24
CA ILE A 67 -0.51 11.54 7.17
C ILE A 67 -1.22 12.23 5.98
N SER A 68 -2.48 12.63 6.19
CA SER A 68 -3.27 13.43 5.26
C SER A 68 -3.81 14.67 5.97
N TRP A 69 -5.11 14.78 6.18
CA TRP A 69 -5.80 15.95 6.75
C TRP A 69 -5.63 16.10 8.27
N GLY A 70 -5.00 15.18 8.99
CA GLY A 70 -4.78 15.22 10.43
C GLY A 70 -3.42 15.80 10.81
N PHE A 71 -2.55 14.95 11.42
CA PHE A 71 -1.28 15.40 12.01
C PHE A 71 -0.37 16.14 11.03
N MET A 72 -0.25 15.67 9.77
CA MET A 72 0.62 16.32 8.78
C MET A 72 0.14 17.71 8.39
N ASP A 73 -1.17 17.90 8.17
CA ASP A 73 -1.72 19.20 7.84
C ASP A 73 -1.65 20.17 9.04
N VAL A 74 -1.73 19.64 10.24
CA VAL A 74 -1.55 20.43 11.48
C VAL A 74 -0.10 20.96 11.57
N ILE A 75 0.92 20.13 11.39
CA ILE A 75 2.32 20.59 11.43
C ILE A 75 2.69 21.46 10.21
N ALA A 76 2.00 21.29 9.09
CA ALA A 76 2.11 22.14 7.91
C ALA A 76 1.39 23.49 8.07
N GLN A 77 0.76 23.75 9.24
CA GLN A 77 0.05 25.00 9.58
C GLN A 77 -1.15 25.28 8.67
N TYR A 78 -1.82 24.25 8.11
CA TYR A 78 -3.08 24.43 7.38
C TYR A 78 -4.25 24.74 8.31
N TYR A 79 -4.15 24.43 9.60
CA TYR A 79 -5.17 24.73 10.62
C TYR A 79 -4.70 25.84 11.55
N GLN A 80 -5.60 26.76 11.87
CA GLN A 80 -5.33 27.82 12.82
C GLN A 80 -5.33 27.25 14.25
N SER A 81 -4.18 27.26 14.91
CA SER A 81 -4.06 26.90 16.33
C SER A 81 -4.63 27.98 17.25
N GLY A 82 -5.08 27.57 18.44
CA GLY A 82 -5.63 28.50 19.46
C GLY A 82 -7.08 28.89 19.27
N THR A 83 -7.81 28.20 18.38
CA THR A 83 -9.26 28.34 18.24
C THR A 83 -10.01 27.41 19.19
N SER A 84 -11.35 27.60 19.32
CA SER A 84 -12.22 26.68 20.09
C SER A 84 -12.18 25.23 19.59
N TYR A 85 -11.81 25.02 18.33
CA TYR A 85 -11.71 23.70 17.70
C TYR A 85 -10.39 22.99 18.02
N MET A 86 -9.31 23.72 18.34
CA MET A 86 -8.00 23.15 18.70
C MET A 86 -7.58 23.60 20.10
N LYS A 87 -8.07 22.88 21.10
CA LYS A 87 -7.78 23.19 22.52
C LYS A 87 -6.30 23.08 22.82
N SER A 88 -5.77 23.96 23.67
CA SER A 88 -4.35 24.02 24.08
C SER A 88 -3.84 22.72 24.74
N THR A 89 -4.72 21.88 25.23
CA THR A 89 -4.39 20.58 25.84
C THR A 89 -4.33 19.43 24.83
N SER A 90 -4.82 19.63 23.59
CA SER A 90 -4.86 18.57 22.58
C SER A 90 -3.48 18.28 22.01
N SER A 91 -3.24 17.04 21.61
CA SER A 91 -2.02 16.62 20.91
C SER A 91 -1.80 17.41 19.62
N TYR A 92 -2.86 17.75 18.90
CA TYR A 92 -2.76 18.55 17.67
C TYR A 92 -2.36 20.00 17.93
N TYR A 93 -2.84 20.64 19.01
CA TYR A 93 -2.32 21.95 19.40
C TYR A 93 -0.84 21.91 19.74
N LYS A 94 -0.40 20.89 20.49
CA LYS A 94 1.00 20.68 20.81
C LYS A 94 1.84 20.44 19.54
N ALA A 95 1.34 19.64 18.60
CA ALA A 95 1.97 19.39 17.30
C ALA A 95 2.06 20.68 16.45
N ALA A 96 0.99 21.49 16.37
CA ALA A 96 1.00 22.77 15.67
C ALA A 96 2.04 23.76 16.24
N ASN A 97 2.38 23.61 17.51
CA ASN A 97 3.43 24.38 18.18
C ASN A 97 4.79 23.65 18.20
N TYR A 98 4.96 22.60 17.38
CA TYR A 98 6.18 21.82 17.22
C TYR A 98 6.74 21.23 18.53
N LYS A 99 5.85 20.93 19.51
CA LYS A 99 6.23 20.27 20.77
C LYS A 99 6.42 18.78 20.58
N PHE A 100 7.40 18.40 19.77
CA PHE A 100 7.66 17.00 19.42
C PHE A 100 8.15 16.15 20.61
N ASP A 101 8.57 16.77 21.71
CA ASP A 101 8.96 16.08 22.95
C ASP A 101 7.77 15.67 23.83
N ASP A 102 6.58 16.20 23.56
CA ASP A 102 5.37 15.83 24.29
C ASP A 102 4.99 14.35 24.05
N SER A 103 4.54 13.66 25.08
CA SER A 103 4.23 12.22 25.04
C SER A 103 3.12 11.87 24.05
N ASP A 104 2.10 12.71 23.95
CA ASP A 104 0.96 12.46 23.05
C ASP A 104 1.38 12.63 21.59
N VAL A 105 2.23 13.65 21.31
CA VAL A 105 2.78 13.89 19.98
C VAL A 105 3.73 12.76 19.57
N LYS A 106 4.61 12.32 20.49
CA LYS A 106 5.48 11.15 20.27
C LYS A 106 4.68 9.89 19.97
N SER A 107 3.55 9.69 20.63
CA SER A 107 2.68 8.54 20.39
C SER A 107 2.15 8.52 18.95
N ILE A 108 1.71 9.67 18.43
CA ILE A 108 1.25 9.79 17.03
C ILE A 108 2.40 9.46 16.07
N ILE A 109 3.58 10.07 16.27
CA ILE A 109 4.76 9.85 15.43
C ILE A 109 5.18 8.37 15.43
N SER A 110 5.22 7.75 16.62
CA SER A 110 5.55 6.33 16.77
C SER A 110 4.53 5.41 16.10
N SER A 111 3.25 5.78 16.15
CA SER A 111 2.19 5.04 15.47
C SER A 111 2.34 5.10 13.95
N ILE A 112 2.60 6.28 13.39
CA ILE A 112 2.88 6.44 11.95
C ILE A 112 4.05 5.55 11.51
N TRP A 113 5.15 5.59 12.26
CA TRP A 113 6.33 4.76 11.97
C TRP A 113 6.01 3.27 12.01
N SER A 114 5.40 2.81 13.10
CA SER A 114 5.12 1.38 13.32
C SER A 114 4.14 0.83 12.30
N VAL A 115 3.04 1.55 12.03
CA VAL A 115 2.03 1.13 11.03
C VAL A 115 2.59 1.20 9.62
N GLY A 116 3.40 2.22 9.30
CA GLY A 116 4.07 2.34 8.01
C GLY A 116 4.98 1.14 7.72
N TYR A 117 5.91 0.82 8.63
CA TYR A 117 6.82 -0.31 8.44
C TYR A 117 6.13 -1.68 8.53
N ASN A 118 5.04 -1.81 9.29
CA ASN A 118 4.21 -3.02 9.26
C ASN A 118 3.58 -3.23 7.87
N ASN A 119 3.05 -2.17 7.25
CA ASN A 119 2.53 -2.26 5.89
C ASN A 119 3.61 -2.57 4.85
N ILE A 120 4.82 -2.02 5.00
CA ILE A 120 5.98 -2.38 4.17
C ILE A 120 6.28 -3.88 4.30
N ALA A 121 6.28 -4.44 5.51
CA ALA A 121 6.49 -5.87 5.73
C ALA A 121 5.40 -6.72 5.06
N ASN A 122 4.14 -6.29 5.14
CA ASN A 122 3.03 -6.96 4.45
C ASN A 122 3.18 -6.91 2.93
N CYS A 123 3.59 -5.75 2.37
CA CYS A 123 3.92 -5.65 0.94
C CYS A 123 5.05 -6.58 0.56
N ASN A 124 6.13 -6.64 1.36
CA ASN A 124 7.27 -7.52 1.09
C ASN A 124 6.90 -9.00 1.11
N ASN A 125 6.08 -9.41 2.09
CA ASN A 125 5.56 -10.79 2.14
C ASN A 125 4.73 -11.11 0.88
N LEU A 126 3.84 -10.21 0.49
CA LEU A 126 3.03 -10.37 -0.72
C LEU A 126 3.90 -10.43 -1.99
N ILE A 127 4.87 -9.52 -2.12
CA ILE A 127 5.78 -9.45 -3.28
C ILE A 127 6.60 -10.74 -3.39
N ALA A 128 7.16 -11.23 -2.28
CA ALA A 128 7.95 -12.46 -2.28
C ALA A 128 7.15 -13.68 -2.76
N ASN A 129 5.87 -13.75 -2.39
CA ASN A 129 5.02 -14.86 -2.80
C ASN A 129 4.48 -14.69 -4.23
N VAL A 130 4.03 -13.49 -4.62
CA VAL A 130 3.41 -13.28 -5.94
C VAL A 130 4.44 -13.34 -7.08
N SER A 131 5.70 -12.95 -6.85
CA SER A 131 6.74 -12.99 -7.89
C SER A 131 6.97 -14.41 -8.42
N ASP A 132 6.97 -15.40 -7.53
CA ASP A 132 7.28 -16.79 -7.83
C ASP A 132 6.02 -17.64 -8.10
N ALA A 133 4.83 -17.10 -7.87
CA ALA A 133 3.57 -17.83 -8.08
C ALA A 133 3.34 -18.17 -9.56
N ASP A 134 2.82 -19.36 -9.81
CA ASP A 134 2.33 -19.72 -11.14
C ASP A 134 1.05 -18.93 -11.45
N ALA A 135 0.92 -18.42 -12.67
CA ALA A 135 -0.25 -17.62 -13.08
C ALA A 135 -1.57 -18.40 -12.99
N SER A 136 -1.52 -19.73 -13.08
CA SER A 136 -2.70 -20.59 -12.96
C SER A 136 -3.34 -20.59 -11.56
N VAL A 137 -2.64 -20.10 -10.55
CA VAL A 137 -3.18 -19.90 -9.19
C VAL A 137 -4.23 -18.79 -9.15
N PHE A 138 -4.18 -17.85 -10.09
CA PHE A 138 -5.05 -16.68 -10.16
C PHE A 138 -6.20 -16.92 -11.12
N ALA A 139 -7.39 -16.43 -10.78
CA ALA A 139 -8.59 -16.61 -11.61
C ALA A 139 -8.46 -15.96 -13.00
N GLU A 140 -7.79 -14.80 -13.08
CA GLU A 140 -7.54 -14.10 -14.34
C GLU A 140 -6.05 -14.20 -14.77
N GLY A 141 -5.36 -15.25 -14.31
CA GLY A 141 -4.02 -15.60 -14.73
C GLY A 141 -3.00 -14.47 -14.57
N GLU A 142 -2.24 -14.19 -15.63
CA GLU A 142 -1.19 -13.15 -15.64
C GLU A 142 -1.73 -11.73 -15.38
N LEU A 143 -2.95 -11.42 -15.79
CA LEU A 143 -3.57 -10.12 -15.53
C LEU A 143 -3.64 -9.85 -14.03
N GLU A 144 -4.19 -10.78 -13.29
CA GLU A 144 -4.38 -10.66 -11.84
C GLU A 144 -3.04 -10.70 -11.10
N LYS A 145 -2.15 -11.62 -11.47
CA LYS A 145 -0.79 -11.71 -10.92
C LYS A 145 -0.04 -10.39 -11.07
N ASN A 146 0.01 -9.84 -12.29
CA ASN A 146 0.72 -8.59 -12.58
C ASN A 146 0.11 -7.41 -11.85
N MET A 147 -1.22 -7.36 -11.72
CA MET A 147 -1.92 -6.31 -10.98
C MET A 147 -1.58 -6.34 -9.49
N ILE A 148 -1.68 -7.50 -8.85
CA ILE A 148 -1.37 -7.66 -7.42
C ILE A 148 0.10 -7.30 -7.16
N TRP A 149 1.02 -7.78 -7.99
CA TRP A 149 2.44 -7.51 -7.85
C TRP A 149 2.78 -6.03 -8.05
N GLY A 150 2.26 -5.43 -9.13
CA GLY A 150 2.47 -4.00 -9.42
C GLY A 150 1.91 -3.09 -8.33
N GLU A 151 0.70 -3.38 -7.81
CA GLU A 151 0.12 -2.63 -6.71
C GLU A 151 0.94 -2.75 -5.42
N ALA A 152 1.40 -3.94 -5.07
CA ALA A 152 2.22 -4.16 -3.87
C ALA A 152 3.56 -3.40 -3.94
N LEU A 153 4.23 -3.41 -5.09
CA LEU A 153 5.47 -2.63 -5.33
C LEU A 153 5.20 -1.12 -5.23
N GLY A 154 4.14 -0.63 -5.86
CA GLY A 154 3.75 0.77 -5.83
C GLY A 154 3.41 1.26 -4.42
N LEU A 155 2.69 0.45 -3.64
CA LEU A 155 2.36 0.76 -2.24
C LEU A 155 3.60 0.75 -1.35
N ARG A 156 4.51 -0.23 -1.50
CA ARG A 156 5.78 -0.27 -0.78
C ARG A 156 6.61 0.99 -1.04
N ALA A 157 6.70 1.40 -2.29
CA ALA A 157 7.42 2.60 -2.70
C ALA A 157 6.78 3.88 -2.15
N LEU A 158 5.44 3.99 -2.22
CA LEU A 158 4.69 5.12 -1.64
C LEU A 158 4.98 5.28 -0.16
N ILE A 159 4.91 4.20 0.61
CA ILE A 159 5.11 4.25 2.06
C ILE A 159 6.56 4.64 2.37
N HIS A 160 7.57 4.03 1.72
CA HIS A 160 8.97 4.40 1.93
C HIS A 160 9.25 5.87 1.57
N PHE A 161 8.66 6.38 0.50
CA PHE A 161 8.80 7.77 0.13
C PHE A 161 8.19 8.72 1.17
N ASP A 162 7.04 8.39 1.72
CA ASP A 162 6.44 9.19 2.78
C ASP A 162 7.24 9.08 4.10
N MET A 163 7.80 7.90 4.44
CA MET A 163 8.74 7.78 5.56
C MET A 163 9.98 8.66 5.35
N LEU A 164 10.55 8.66 4.14
CA LEU A 164 11.68 9.54 3.82
C LEU A 164 11.32 11.02 4.04
N ARG A 165 10.18 11.47 3.52
CA ARG A 165 9.74 12.87 3.65
C ARG A 165 9.45 13.31 5.07
N MET A 166 8.99 12.39 5.93
CA MET A 166 8.65 12.70 7.32
C MET A 166 9.85 12.61 8.27
N PHE A 167 10.77 11.68 8.02
CA PHE A 167 11.81 11.32 9.00
C PHE A 167 13.24 11.64 8.54
N ALA A 168 13.43 12.20 7.34
CA ALA A 168 14.71 12.61 6.82
C ALA A 168 14.68 14.08 6.33
N PRO A 169 15.82 14.77 6.26
CA PRO A 169 15.90 16.09 5.66
C PRO A 169 15.57 16.02 4.15
N SER A 170 15.09 17.14 3.59
CA SER A 170 14.90 17.25 2.14
C SER A 170 16.26 17.16 1.41
N MET A 171 16.25 16.85 0.11
CA MET A 171 17.49 16.79 -0.69
C MET A 171 18.31 18.08 -0.64
N LEU A 172 17.65 19.25 -0.60
CA LEU A 172 18.32 20.56 -0.43
C LEU A 172 19.06 20.71 0.90
N LYS A 173 18.76 19.90 1.90
CA LYS A 173 19.33 19.92 3.24
C LYS A 173 20.00 18.59 3.61
N ASP A 174 20.17 17.72 2.61
CA ASP A 174 20.78 16.41 2.81
C ASP A 174 22.22 16.55 3.30
N ASP A 175 22.54 15.89 4.40
CA ASP A 175 23.87 15.88 5.01
C ASP A 175 24.60 14.54 4.76
N GLY A 176 24.05 13.69 3.89
CA GLY A 176 24.60 12.40 3.51
C GLY A 176 24.47 11.31 4.58
N LYS A 177 23.78 11.58 5.69
CA LYS A 177 23.55 10.57 6.72
C LYS A 177 22.39 9.63 6.36
N ALA A 178 22.36 8.50 7.03
CA ALA A 178 21.30 7.49 6.93
C ALA A 178 20.24 7.76 8.00
N TYR A 179 19.01 8.03 7.57
CA TYR A 179 17.90 8.39 8.46
C TYR A 179 16.82 7.33 8.59
N ILE A 180 16.56 6.59 7.54
CA ILE A 180 15.54 5.53 7.51
C ILE A 180 16.09 4.29 6.81
N PRO A 181 15.57 3.09 7.10
CA PRO A 181 15.88 1.91 6.31
C PRO A 181 14.97 1.81 5.07
N TYR A 182 15.50 1.24 3.97
CA TYR A 182 14.67 0.71 2.90
C TYR A 182 14.53 -0.80 3.05
N VAL A 183 13.34 -1.27 3.36
CA VAL A 183 13.06 -2.68 3.65
C VAL A 183 12.36 -3.31 2.43
N ASP A 184 13.06 -4.16 1.68
CA ASP A 184 12.56 -4.79 0.45
C ASP A 184 12.61 -6.32 0.47
N VAL A 185 12.85 -6.92 1.64
CA VAL A 185 12.84 -8.37 1.86
C VAL A 185 11.94 -8.77 3.03
N TYR A 186 11.46 -10.00 3.03
CA TYR A 186 10.68 -10.60 4.11
C TYR A 186 11.15 -12.02 4.40
N PRO A 187 11.29 -12.43 5.66
CA PRO A 187 11.28 -11.57 6.84
C PRO A 187 12.56 -10.74 6.98
N THR A 188 12.45 -9.56 7.61
CA THR A 188 13.61 -8.71 7.94
C THR A 188 13.69 -8.50 9.42
N ILE A 189 14.81 -8.87 10.06
CA ILE A 189 15.00 -8.76 11.51
C ILE A 189 15.65 -7.43 11.88
N VAL A 190 16.73 -7.04 11.17
CA VAL A 190 17.48 -5.79 11.42
C VAL A 190 17.77 -5.13 10.08
N PRO A 191 16.96 -4.14 9.67
CA PRO A 191 17.22 -3.42 8.43
C PRO A 191 18.37 -2.42 8.59
N SER A 192 19.16 -2.24 7.55
CA SER A 192 20.19 -1.19 7.49
C SER A 192 19.55 0.15 7.14
N TYR A 193 19.99 1.22 7.80
CA TYR A 193 19.66 2.59 7.43
C TYR A 193 20.47 3.01 6.20
N GLU A 194 19.87 3.83 5.34
CA GLU A 194 20.46 4.22 4.07
C GLU A 194 20.40 5.75 3.87
N SER A 195 21.23 6.27 2.98
CA SER A 195 21.21 7.67 2.60
C SER A 195 19.93 8.04 1.84
N ASN A 196 19.52 9.30 1.87
CA ASN A 196 18.35 9.78 1.15
C ASN A 196 18.41 9.42 -0.34
N LYS A 197 19.59 9.52 -0.96
CA LYS A 197 19.79 9.17 -2.36
C LYS A 197 19.57 7.69 -2.64
N GLU A 198 20.06 6.81 -1.77
CA GLU A 198 19.85 5.36 -1.91
C GLU A 198 18.40 5.00 -1.74
N ILE A 199 17.70 5.59 -0.76
CA ILE A 199 16.26 5.42 -0.58
C ILE A 199 15.50 5.85 -1.84
N LEU A 200 15.77 7.04 -2.39
CA LEU A 200 15.12 7.54 -3.60
C LEU A 200 15.36 6.63 -4.80
N ASN A 201 16.58 6.14 -4.99
CA ASN A 201 16.90 5.21 -6.06
C ASN A 201 16.08 3.92 -5.96
N LYS A 202 15.92 3.39 -4.76
CA LYS A 202 15.13 2.18 -4.51
C LYS A 202 13.63 2.42 -4.69
N VAL A 203 13.12 3.58 -4.24
CA VAL A 203 11.73 4.01 -4.50
C VAL A 203 11.46 4.11 -6.00
N ILE A 204 12.34 4.77 -6.75
CA ILE A 204 12.23 4.89 -8.22
C ILE A 204 12.27 3.51 -8.90
N ARG A 205 13.17 2.62 -8.47
CA ARG A 205 13.26 1.24 -8.96
C ARG A 205 11.92 0.51 -8.79
N ASP A 206 11.35 0.55 -7.59
CA ASP A 206 10.10 -0.14 -7.30
C ASP A 206 8.92 0.47 -8.06
N LEU A 207 8.85 1.80 -8.18
CA LEU A 207 7.83 2.47 -8.97
C LEU A 207 7.94 2.14 -10.46
N LYS A 208 9.14 2.08 -11.03
CA LYS A 208 9.33 1.64 -12.43
C LYS A 208 8.85 0.22 -12.65
N ALA A 209 9.25 -0.71 -11.78
CA ALA A 209 8.78 -2.08 -11.85
C ALA A 209 7.25 -2.19 -11.71
N ALA A 210 6.65 -1.42 -10.79
CA ALA A 210 5.20 -1.33 -10.65
C ALA A 210 4.53 -0.77 -11.92
N LYS A 211 5.10 0.27 -12.52
CA LYS A 211 4.61 0.88 -13.76
C LYS A 211 4.59 -0.14 -14.91
N ASP A 212 5.67 -0.89 -15.08
CA ASP A 212 5.80 -1.92 -16.12
C ASP A 212 4.78 -3.06 -15.97
N LEU A 213 4.50 -3.47 -14.73
CA LEU A 213 3.50 -4.49 -14.43
C LEU A 213 2.09 -3.97 -14.67
N LEU A 214 1.76 -2.80 -14.15
CA LEU A 214 0.43 -2.18 -14.27
C LEU A 214 0.11 -1.72 -15.69
N ALA A 215 1.12 -1.42 -16.52
CA ALA A 215 0.92 -1.16 -17.94
C ALA A 215 0.26 -2.35 -18.66
N LYS A 216 0.59 -3.57 -18.28
CA LYS A 216 0.01 -4.80 -18.82
C LYS A 216 -1.44 -5.03 -18.37
N CYS A 217 -1.91 -4.23 -17.41
CA CYS A 217 -3.24 -4.36 -16.81
C CYS A 217 -4.15 -3.18 -17.18
N ASP A 218 -3.71 -1.96 -16.88
CA ASP A 218 -4.58 -0.78 -16.83
C ASP A 218 -4.68 -0.01 -18.17
N ILE A 219 -3.65 -0.07 -19.02
CA ILE A 219 -3.55 0.75 -20.24
C ILE A 219 -3.50 -0.06 -21.53
N THR A 220 -3.82 -1.35 -21.46
CA THR A 220 -4.00 -2.18 -22.67
C THR A 220 -5.18 -1.70 -23.48
N ASP A 221 -5.25 -2.05 -24.77
CA ASP A 221 -6.40 -1.69 -25.62
C ASP A 221 -7.72 -2.22 -25.08
N GLU A 222 -7.69 -3.35 -24.36
CA GLU A 222 -8.84 -3.96 -23.73
C GLU A 222 -9.29 -3.22 -22.46
N HIS A 223 -8.35 -2.70 -21.64
CA HIS A 223 -8.65 -2.24 -20.27
C HIS A 223 -8.51 -0.73 -20.07
N LYS A 224 -7.92 0.03 -21.00
CA LYS A 224 -7.71 1.48 -20.80
C LYS A 224 -9.00 2.27 -20.54
N HIS A 225 -10.16 1.75 -20.93
CA HIS A 225 -11.46 2.35 -20.61
C HIS A 225 -11.80 2.27 -19.11
N TRP A 226 -11.14 1.37 -18.34
CA TRP A 226 -11.27 1.33 -16.87
C TRP A 226 -10.74 2.60 -16.20
N MET A 227 -9.91 3.37 -16.91
CA MET A 227 -9.35 4.64 -16.42
C MET A 227 -10.27 5.83 -16.61
N SER A 228 -11.43 5.68 -17.27
CA SER A 228 -12.46 6.73 -17.29
C SER A 228 -12.92 7.07 -15.87
N THR A 229 -13.35 8.31 -15.64
CA THR A 229 -13.82 8.72 -14.30
C THR A 229 -14.95 7.84 -13.80
N ASP A 230 -15.92 7.51 -14.66
CA ASP A 230 -17.08 6.71 -14.29
C ASP A 230 -16.68 5.30 -13.87
N ASN A 231 -15.80 4.65 -14.64
CA ASN A 231 -15.35 3.29 -14.31
C ASN A 231 -14.39 3.29 -13.11
N ARG A 232 -13.43 4.25 -13.10
CA ARG A 232 -12.40 4.33 -12.06
C ARG A 232 -12.95 4.64 -10.67
N MET A 233 -13.92 5.56 -10.57
CA MET A 233 -14.42 6.07 -9.30
C MET A 233 -15.79 5.56 -8.91
N LEU A 234 -16.66 5.28 -9.87
CA LEU A 234 -18.08 5.00 -9.62
C LEU A 234 -18.48 3.58 -10.04
N ALA A 235 -17.65 2.86 -10.80
CA ALA A 235 -17.98 1.60 -11.48
C ALA A 235 -19.36 1.69 -12.17
N SER A 236 -19.61 2.81 -12.83
CA SER A 236 -20.88 3.11 -13.48
C SER A 236 -20.82 2.70 -14.94
N ASN A 237 -21.77 1.90 -15.39
CA ASN A 237 -21.92 1.55 -16.80
C ASN A 237 -22.47 2.77 -17.57
N SER A 238 -21.60 3.55 -18.15
CA SER A 238 -21.96 4.54 -19.16
C SER A 238 -21.77 3.90 -20.53
N SER A 239 -22.78 3.99 -21.38
CA SER A 239 -22.76 3.42 -22.73
C SER A 239 -21.60 3.87 -23.61
N ASN A 240 -20.88 4.91 -23.20
CA ASN A 240 -19.75 5.48 -23.91
C ASN A 240 -18.37 5.08 -23.35
N ASN A 241 -18.31 4.43 -22.18
CA ASN A 241 -17.07 4.22 -21.44
C ASN A 241 -16.58 2.76 -21.44
N GLY A 242 -17.12 1.91 -22.32
CA GLY A 242 -16.77 0.49 -22.39
C GLY A 242 -17.40 -0.36 -21.26
N GLU A 243 -17.14 -1.66 -21.29
CA GLU A 243 -17.65 -2.59 -20.30
C GLU A 243 -16.90 -2.45 -18.98
N LEU A 244 -17.64 -2.54 -17.86
CA LEU A 244 -17.06 -2.68 -16.54
C LEU A 244 -16.30 -3.99 -16.41
N ALA A 245 -15.30 -4.01 -15.55
CA ALA A 245 -14.69 -5.25 -15.12
C ALA A 245 -15.78 -6.18 -14.49
N LYS A 246 -15.80 -7.43 -14.91
CA LYS A 246 -16.78 -8.43 -14.43
C LYS A 246 -16.58 -8.74 -12.95
N ASP A 247 -15.34 -8.79 -12.52
CA ASP A 247 -14.96 -9.00 -11.13
C ASP A 247 -14.69 -7.64 -10.47
N VAL A 248 -15.31 -7.42 -9.30
CA VAL A 248 -15.15 -6.21 -8.49
C VAL A 248 -13.70 -5.94 -8.10
N PHE A 249 -12.85 -6.96 -8.06
CA PHE A 249 -11.43 -6.81 -7.77
C PHE A 249 -10.71 -5.91 -8.79
N PHE A 250 -11.12 -5.95 -10.06
CA PHE A 250 -10.57 -5.13 -11.14
C PHE A 250 -11.30 -3.80 -11.34
N ALA A 251 -12.44 -3.62 -10.67
CA ALA A 251 -13.19 -2.37 -10.69
C ALA A 251 -12.59 -1.32 -9.74
N TYR A 252 -13.10 -0.11 -9.79
CA TYR A 252 -12.75 0.98 -8.87
C TYR A 252 -11.25 1.27 -8.82
N ARG A 253 -10.59 1.27 -9.98
CA ARG A 253 -9.13 1.50 -10.07
C ARG A 253 -8.65 2.81 -9.44
N GLY A 254 -9.53 3.79 -9.21
CA GLY A 254 -9.23 5.04 -8.51
C GLY A 254 -9.07 4.89 -7.00
N TYR A 255 -9.45 3.76 -6.42
CA TYR A 255 -9.22 3.45 -5.02
C TYR A 255 -8.03 2.48 -4.82
N ARG A 256 -7.28 2.23 -5.91
CA ARG A 256 -6.16 1.29 -5.91
C ARG A 256 -4.96 1.92 -6.62
N MET A 257 -3.77 1.40 -6.35
CA MET A 257 -2.53 1.79 -7.02
C MET A 257 -2.61 1.38 -8.51
N ASN A 258 -3.08 2.29 -9.33
CA ASN A 258 -3.21 2.09 -10.78
C ASN A 258 -1.97 2.62 -11.52
N TYR A 259 -1.90 2.35 -12.83
CA TYR A 259 -0.79 2.78 -13.69
C TYR A 259 -0.49 4.29 -13.57
N TYR A 260 -1.51 5.14 -13.64
CA TYR A 260 -1.34 6.59 -13.56
C TYR A 260 -1.02 7.08 -12.14
N ALA A 261 -1.45 6.35 -11.11
CA ALA A 261 -1.04 6.64 -9.73
C ALA A 261 0.47 6.41 -9.55
N VAL A 262 1.01 5.32 -10.07
CA VAL A 262 2.45 5.04 -10.06
C VAL A 262 3.21 6.07 -10.89
N THR A 263 2.70 6.44 -12.07
CA THR A 263 3.30 7.46 -12.94
C THR A 263 3.33 8.84 -12.27
N ALA A 264 2.23 9.24 -11.62
CA ALA A 264 2.18 10.47 -10.83
C ALA A 264 3.14 10.44 -9.63
N MET A 265 3.27 9.27 -8.99
CA MET A 265 4.25 9.08 -7.91
C MET A 265 5.69 9.20 -8.41
N LEU A 266 6.02 8.64 -9.57
CA LEU A 266 7.34 8.83 -10.20
C LEU A 266 7.63 10.32 -10.44
N ALA A 267 6.67 11.06 -11.00
CA ALA A 267 6.81 12.51 -11.19
C ALA A 267 7.12 13.22 -9.87
N ARG A 268 6.41 12.89 -8.80
CA ARG A 268 6.59 13.46 -7.47
C ARG A 268 7.93 13.10 -6.85
N VAL A 269 8.36 11.84 -6.97
CA VAL A 269 9.65 11.35 -6.45
C VAL A 269 10.81 11.99 -7.21
N TYR A 270 10.73 12.10 -8.54
CA TYR A 270 11.73 12.79 -9.34
C TYR A 270 11.83 14.28 -9.02
N CYS A 271 10.70 14.97 -8.76
CA CYS A 271 10.73 16.33 -8.24
C CYS A 271 11.50 16.43 -6.91
N TRP A 272 11.28 15.47 -6.01
CA TRP A 272 11.97 15.42 -4.73
C TRP A 272 13.46 15.13 -4.89
N ALA A 273 13.82 14.31 -5.86
CA ALA A 273 15.20 13.98 -6.24
C ALA A 273 15.90 15.07 -7.06
N GLU A 274 15.21 16.18 -7.38
CA GLU A 274 15.69 17.29 -8.23
C GLU A 274 15.93 16.87 -9.69
N GLU A 275 15.39 15.74 -10.13
CA GLU A 275 15.43 15.22 -11.49
C GLU A 275 14.26 15.76 -12.32
N TYR A 276 14.18 17.06 -12.50
CA TYR A 276 13.02 17.77 -13.05
C TYR A 276 12.67 17.37 -14.51
N GLY A 277 13.66 16.93 -15.29
CA GLY A 277 13.43 16.45 -16.66
C GLY A 277 12.59 15.15 -16.68
N GLU A 278 12.91 14.20 -15.80
CA GLU A 278 12.15 12.96 -15.65
C GLU A 278 10.80 13.24 -15.00
N ALA A 279 10.76 14.09 -13.98
CA ALA A 279 9.51 14.53 -13.36
C ALA A 279 8.51 15.10 -14.38
N TYR A 280 8.99 15.94 -15.31
CA TYR A 280 8.15 16.51 -16.37
C TYR A 280 7.59 15.43 -17.31
N LYS A 281 8.39 14.46 -17.72
CA LYS A 281 7.96 13.37 -18.60
C LYS A 281 6.82 12.56 -17.96
N GLU A 282 7.02 12.13 -16.72
CA GLU A 282 6.03 11.35 -15.99
C GLU A 282 4.75 12.16 -15.72
N ALA A 283 4.87 13.42 -15.31
CA ALA A 283 3.71 14.30 -15.12
C ALA A 283 2.94 14.54 -16.41
N LYS A 284 3.65 14.76 -17.52
CA LYS A 284 3.04 14.97 -18.83
C LYS A 284 2.26 13.74 -19.28
N GLU A 285 2.76 12.54 -19.05
CA GLU A 285 2.06 11.29 -19.37
C GLU A 285 0.71 11.19 -18.64
N VAL A 286 0.63 11.61 -17.37
CA VAL A 286 -0.64 11.64 -16.62
C VAL A 286 -1.58 12.71 -17.18
N VAL A 287 -1.07 13.90 -17.50
CA VAL A 287 -1.88 15.00 -18.04
C VAL A 287 -2.44 14.66 -19.42
N ASP A 288 -1.66 13.99 -20.26
CA ASP A 288 -2.06 13.58 -21.61
C ASP A 288 -2.87 12.27 -21.64
N ALA A 289 -3.11 11.65 -20.48
CA ALA A 289 -3.81 10.37 -20.36
C ALA A 289 -5.22 10.45 -20.93
N ASN A 290 -5.57 9.51 -21.81
CA ASN A 290 -6.89 9.44 -22.43
C ASN A 290 -7.39 7.99 -22.54
N TYR A 291 -8.70 7.84 -22.69
CA TYR A 291 -9.36 6.56 -22.90
C TYR A 291 -10.31 6.64 -24.09
N PRO A 292 -10.62 5.52 -24.78
CA PRO A 292 -11.50 5.52 -25.95
C PRO A 292 -12.96 5.76 -25.55
N THR A 293 -13.64 6.60 -26.33
CA THR A 293 -15.08 6.86 -26.26
C THR A 293 -15.69 6.53 -27.63
N GLY A 294 -16.21 5.31 -27.76
CA GLY A 294 -16.66 4.81 -29.07
C GLY A 294 -15.49 4.41 -29.97
N SER A 295 -15.75 4.31 -31.30
CA SER A 295 -14.80 3.71 -32.24
C SER A 295 -13.68 4.64 -32.72
N THR A 296 -13.85 5.97 -32.62
CA THR A 296 -12.90 6.94 -33.19
C THR A 296 -12.58 8.14 -32.30
N SER A 297 -13.19 8.22 -31.13
CA SER A 297 -13.04 9.36 -30.20
C SER A 297 -12.32 8.95 -28.92
N THR A 298 -11.67 9.90 -28.27
CA THR A 298 -11.05 9.72 -26.95
C THR A 298 -11.47 10.85 -26.02
N ALA A 299 -11.44 10.59 -24.71
CA ALA A 299 -11.62 11.59 -23.66
C ALA A 299 -10.47 11.51 -22.66
N SER A 300 -10.20 12.63 -21.98
CA SER A 300 -9.15 12.69 -20.95
C SER A 300 -9.53 11.84 -19.73
N CYS A 301 -8.56 11.09 -19.20
CA CYS A 301 -8.74 10.34 -17.97
C CYS A 301 -8.90 11.26 -16.77
N PHE A 302 -8.21 12.40 -16.78
CA PHE A 302 -8.14 13.34 -15.66
C PHE A 302 -8.42 14.76 -16.11
N GLY A 303 -8.97 15.57 -15.20
CA GLY A 303 -9.24 16.98 -15.45
C GLY A 303 -9.85 17.63 -14.23
N PHE A 304 -9.94 18.95 -14.23
CA PHE A 304 -10.61 19.69 -13.16
C PHE A 304 -12.06 19.95 -13.52
N SER A 305 -12.96 19.80 -12.56
CA SER A 305 -14.36 20.14 -12.73
C SER A 305 -14.52 21.65 -12.82
N SER A 306 -15.33 22.13 -13.79
CA SER A 306 -15.73 23.51 -13.89
C SER A 306 -16.76 23.94 -12.82
N SER A 307 -17.37 22.98 -12.11
CA SER A 307 -18.43 23.22 -11.13
C SER A 307 -18.18 22.45 -9.84
N LEU A 308 -17.38 23.03 -8.94
CA LEU A 308 -17.15 22.49 -7.59
C LEU A 308 -18.36 22.56 -6.67
N THR A 309 -19.41 23.31 -7.03
CA THR A 309 -20.67 23.41 -6.28
C THR A 309 -21.50 22.14 -6.38
N THR A 310 -21.49 21.48 -7.55
CA THR A 310 -22.24 20.25 -7.81
C THR A 310 -21.38 18.99 -7.66
N ASN A 311 -20.08 19.09 -7.89
CA ASN A 311 -19.12 18.00 -7.75
C ASN A 311 -18.02 18.37 -6.73
N ARG A 312 -18.39 18.38 -5.44
CA ARG A 312 -17.45 18.74 -4.36
C ARG A 312 -16.27 17.80 -4.21
N LYS A 313 -16.39 16.54 -4.65
CA LYS A 313 -15.30 15.55 -4.59
C LYS A 313 -14.37 15.62 -5.79
N ASP A 314 -14.78 16.33 -6.84
CA ASP A 314 -14.04 16.45 -8.11
C ASP A 314 -13.41 15.14 -8.59
N TYR A 315 -14.24 14.12 -8.76
CA TYR A 315 -13.80 12.77 -9.15
C TYR A 315 -12.91 12.76 -10.40
N ASN A 316 -13.06 13.77 -11.29
CA ASN A 316 -12.24 13.87 -12.49
C ASN A 316 -10.77 14.13 -12.20
N SER A 317 -10.46 14.87 -11.12
CA SER A 317 -9.07 15.17 -10.73
C SER A 317 -8.40 14.07 -9.91
N ILE A 318 -9.16 13.15 -9.34
CA ILE A 318 -8.63 12.09 -8.47
C ILE A 318 -7.93 11.02 -9.32
N ILE A 319 -6.63 10.87 -9.16
CA ILE A 319 -5.85 9.81 -9.79
C ILE A 319 -5.98 8.52 -8.98
N MET A 320 -5.77 8.64 -7.66
CA MET A 320 -5.90 7.57 -6.67
C MET A 320 -6.29 8.15 -5.31
N THR A 321 -7.04 7.41 -4.55
CA THR A 321 -7.38 7.73 -3.15
C THR A 321 -7.50 6.46 -2.31
N PHE A 322 -7.30 6.59 -0.98
CA PHE A 322 -7.59 5.51 -0.05
C PHE A 322 -9.04 5.62 0.43
N PHE A 323 -9.70 4.48 0.55
CA PHE A 323 -11.05 4.41 1.07
C PHE A 323 -11.04 4.27 2.59
N LYS A 324 -11.89 5.06 3.27
CA LYS A 324 -12.15 4.96 4.70
C LYS A 324 -13.64 5.00 4.95
N SER A 325 -14.21 3.89 5.44
CA SER A 325 -15.65 3.77 5.70
C SER A 325 -16.14 4.68 6.82
N THR A 326 -15.29 4.95 7.82
CA THR A 326 -15.60 5.77 9.01
C THR A 326 -15.16 7.23 8.88
N LEU A 327 -14.82 7.71 7.68
CA LEU A 327 -14.29 9.07 7.51
C LEU A 327 -15.23 10.14 8.08
N TYR A 328 -16.54 9.98 7.93
CA TYR A 328 -17.53 10.92 8.44
C TYR A 328 -17.60 10.94 9.98
N GLU A 329 -17.32 9.80 10.61
CA GLU A 329 -17.31 9.68 12.08
C GLU A 329 -16.05 10.29 12.70
N ASP A 330 -14.97 10.33 11.95
CA ASP A 330 -13.67 10.81 12.41
C ASP A 330 -13.45 12.32 12.14
N TYR A 331 -14.28 12.91 11.26
CA TYR A 331 -14.24 14.34 10.90
C TYR A 331 -15.13 15.17 11.81
#